data_6959394baf933e0f7feb444b596d6434
#
_entry.id   6959394baf933e0f7feb444b596d6434
#
_cell.length_a   1.000
_cell.length_b   1.000
_cell.length_c   1.000
_cell.angle_alpha   90.00
_cell.angle_beta   90.00
_cell.angle_gamma   90.00
#
_symmetry.space_group_name_H-M   'P 1'
#
loop_
_entity.id
_entity.type
_entity.pdbx_description
1 polymer ?
#
loop_
_entity_poly.entity_id
_entity_poly.type
_entity_poly.pdbx_seq_one_letter_code
_entity_poly.pdbx_strand_id
1 'polypeptide(L)'
;MLLGNLLAFFPLVFNLQAIQFLKKTQELSQNDNIQQYKKAVVVVKADDRKGTGFNIAEKGLIITNEHVVGDAKVALVNFDEGGIHQAEVVITDASIDIAILRILPKDTAPTTIFPTLPIETKQQWETGMPIYVIGNPLFFNRIANEGTIRGLIEIDGWEQPVLTIQAPIYKGNSGSPIIDRSGKVIAVVFATTKIQQQDGKLKVGLAIPIEYLSKHVEGAMTTHP
;
A
#
# COMPACT_ATOMS: atom_id res chain seq x y z
N MET A 1 -30.28 17.01 -35.55
CA MET A 1 -30.51 16.57 -34.16
C MET A 1 -29.56 15.47 -33.63
N LEU A 2 -28.64 14.94 -34.42
CA LEU A 2 -27.68 13.86 -34.02
C LEU A 2 -26.35 14.39 -33.44
N LEU A 3 -25.94 15.61 -33.74
CA LEU A 3 -24.66 16.19 -33.25
C LEU A 3 -24.73 16.65 -31.78
N GLY A 4 -25.91 17.03 -31.27
CA GLY A 4 -26.05 17.47 -29.88
C GLY A 4 -25.87 16.38 -28.83
N ASN A 5 -26.22 15.14 -29.18
CA ASN A 5 -26.04 14.01 -28.26
C ASN A 5 -24.61 13.49 -28.19
N LEU A 6 -23.79 13.72 -29.21
CA LEU A 6 -22.37 13.31 -29.21
C LEU A 6 -21.54 14.15 -28.21
N LEU A 7 -21.87 15.44 -28.07
CA LEU A 7 -21.19 16.35 -27.12
C LEU A 7 -21.56 16.08 -25.65
N ALA A 8 -22.76 15.53 -25.40
CA ALA A 8 -23.18 15.15 -24.04
C ALA A 8 -22.52 13.87 -23.53
N PHE A 9 -22.03 12.98 -24.44
CA PHE A 9 -21.27 11.77 -24.10
C PHE A 9 -19.78 12.06 -23.90
N PHE A 10 -19.26 13.20 -24.35
CA PHE A 10 -17.83 13.56 -24.25
C PHE A 10 -17.31 13.59 -22.80
N PRO A 11 -18.01 14.12 -21.78
CA PRO A 11 -17.53 14.09 -20.40
C PRO A 11 -17.54 12.71 -19.76
N LEU A 12 -18.34 11.77 -20.26
CA LEU A 12 -18.40 10.40 -19.74
C LEU A 12 -17.22 9.54 -20.28
N VAL A 13 -16.71 9.86 -21.48
CA VAL A 13 -15.65 9.09 -22.15
C VAL A 13 -14.26 9.68 -21.83
N PHE A 14 -14.17 10.98 -21.58
CA PHE A 14 -12.92 11.68 -21.30
C PHE A 14 -12.93 12.30 -19.90
N ASN A 15 -12.88 11.45 -18.88
CA ASN A 15 -12.52 11.91 -17.54
C ASN A 15 -11.03 12.30 -17.57
N LEU A 16 -10.76 13.60 -17.69
CA LEU A 16 -9.39 14.16 -17.71
C LEU A 16 -8.54 13.64 -16.55
N GLN A 17 -9.14 13.42 -15.38
CA GLN A 17 -8.44 12.85 -14.22
C GLN A 17 -8.03 11.39 -14.46
N ALA A 18 -8.88 10.58 -15.10
CA ALA A 18 -8.55 9.20 -15.44
C ALA A 18 -7.43 9.12 -16.49
N ILE A 19 -7.46 10.02 -17.49
CA ILE A 19 -6.39 10.09 -18.51
C ILE A 19 -5.07 10.53 -17.89
N GLN A 20 -5.08 11.54 -17.03
CA GLN A 20 -3.88 11.97 -16.30
C GLN A 20 -3.33 10.87 -15.41
N PHE A 21 -4.21 10.16 -14.71
CA PHE A 21 -3.86 8.99 -13.89
C PHE A 21 -3.18 7.90 -14.73
N LEU A 22 -3.76 7.52 -15.88
CA LEU A 22 -3.19 6.50 -16.76
C LEU A 22 -1.83 6.93 -17.34
N LYS A 23 -1.71 8.19 -17.82
CA LYS A 23 -0.43 8.73 -18.29
C LYS A 23 0.64 8.68 -17.21
N LYS A 24 0.29 9.13 -15.99
CA LYS A 24 1.23 9.13 -14.87
C LYS A 24 1.65 7.72 -14.46
N THR A 25 0.70 6.78 -14.41
CA THR A 25 0.98 5.37 -14.17
C THR A 25 1.93 4.79 -15.23
N GLN A 26 1.73 5.14 -16.50
CA GLN A 26 2.60 4.71 -17.59
C GLN A 26 4.01 5.31 -17.47
N GLU A 27 4.14 6.59 -17.17
CA GLU A 27 5.42 7.26 -16.90
C GLU A 27 6.18 6.58 -15.75
N LEU A 28 5.50 6.34 -14.62
CA LEU A 28 6.07 5.65 -13.47
C LEU A 28 6.46 4.19 -13.80
N SER A 29 5.76 3.55 -14.73
CA SER A 29 6.09 2.19 -15.15
C SER A 29 7.41 2.09 -15.93
N GLN A 30 7.93 3.19 -16.44
CA GLN A 30 9.23 3.26 -17.12
C GLN A 30 10.39 3.63 -16.18
N ASN A 31 10.10 3.93 -14.92
CA ASN A 31 11.11 4.25 -13.92
C ASN A 31 11.68 2.98 -13.28
N ASP A 32 12.97 2.74 -13.45
CA ASP A 32 13.65 1.53 -12.97
C ASP A 32 13.51 1.33 -11.44
N ASN A 33 13.59 2.40 -10.66
CA ASN A 33 13.40 2.32 -9.21
C ASN A 33 11.98 1.85 -8.87
N ILE A 34 10.97 2.40 -9.55
CA ILE A 34 9.57 1.97 -9.36
C ILE A 34 9.40 0.50 -9.74
N GLN A 35 10.06 0.02 -10.80
CA GLN A 35 10.02 -1.39 -11.18
C GLN A 35 10.65 -2.28 -10.10
N GLN A 36 11.76 -1.85 -9.49
CA GLN A 36 12.36 -2.58 -8.36
C GLN A 36 11.44 -2.59 -7.14
N TYR A 37 10.82 -1.45 -6.78
CA TYR A 37 9.90 -1.39 -5.64
C TYR A 37 8.68 -2.29 -5.85
N LYS A 38 8.13 -2.35 -7.06
CA LYS A 38 7.00 -3.23 -7.42
C LYS A 38 7.26 -4.70 -7.15
N LYS A 39 8.50 -5.18 -7.29
CA LYS A 39 8.86 -6.58 -7.05
C LYS A 39 8.58 -7.01 -5.61
N ALA A 40 8.75 -6.11 -4.65
CA ALA A 40 8.50 -6.39 -3.24
C ALA A 40 7.04 -6.15 -2.82
N VAL A 41 6.21 -5.54 -3.68
CA VAL A 41 4.78 -5.31 -3.39
C VAL A 41 3.97 -6.53 -3.85
N VAL A 42 3.10 -7.02 -2.96
CA VAL A 42 2.36 -8.25 -3.14
C VAL A 42 0.86 -8.04 -3.07
N VAL A 43 0.10 -8.95 -3.69
CA VAL A 43 -1.33 -9.11 -3.42
C VAL A 43 -1.47 -10.03 -2.21
N VAL A 44 -2.22 -9.58 -1.20
CA VAL A 44 -2.60 -10.41 -0.04
C VAL A 44 -4.06 -10.81 -0.18
N LYS A 45 -4.33 -12.11 -0.04
CA LYS A 45 -5.69 -12.68 -0.01
C LYS A 45 -5.86 -13.52 1.23
N ALA A 46 -6.89 -13.23 2.01
CA ALA A 46 -7.28 -14.00 3.17
C ALA A 46 -8.81 -14.15 3.14
N ASP A 47 -9.27 -15.40 3.09
CA ASP A 47 -10.68 -15.74 2.88
C ASP A 47 -11.27 -15.00 1.66
N ASP A 48 -12.31 -14.19 1.84
CA ASP A 48 -12.97 -13.37 0.81
C ASP A 48 -12.35 -11.97 0.67
N ARG A 49 -11.35 -11.63 1.49
CA ARG A 49 -10.68 -10.33 1.55
C ARG A 49 -9.48 -10.28 0.62
N LYS A 50 -9.25 -9.10 0.04
CA LYS A 50 -8.09 -8.83 -0.82
C LYS A 50 -7.56 -7.44 -0.55
N GLY A 51 -6.24 -7.34 -0.41
CA GLY A 51 -5.53 -6.08 -0.26
C GLY A 51 -4.14 -6.13 -0.85
N THR A 52 -3.33 -5.20 -0.43
CA THR A 52 -1.92 -5.07 -0.75
C THR A 52 -1.08 -5.42 0.48
N GLY A 53 0.11 -5.91 0.27
CA GLY A 53 1.18 -6.00 1.25
C GLY A 53 2.51 -5.68 0.60
N PHE A 54 3.56 -5.63 1.40
CA PHE A 54 4.93 -5.49 0.90
C PHE A 54 5.90 -6.26 1.77
N ASN A 55 6.93 -6.79 1.13
CA ASN A 55 7.94 -7.61 1.77
C ASN A 55 9.11 -6.75 2.28
N ILE A 56 9.53 -7.00 3.53
CA ILE A 56 10.61 -6.28 4.20
C ILE A 56 11.82 -7.16 4.55
N ALA A 57 11.74 -8.48 4.33
CA ALA A 57 12.84 -9.41 4.61
C ALA A 57 12.99 -10.46 3.52
N GLU A 58 14.23 -10.86 3.23
CA GLU A 58 14.56 -11.85 2.19
C GLU A 58 13.89 -13.21 2.39
N LYS A 59 13.60 -13.58 3.63
CA LYS A 59 12.88 -14.81 3.98
C LYS A 59 11.34 -14.68 3.89
N GLY A 60 10.83 -13.50 3.48
CA GLY A 60 9.40 -13.26 3.29
C GLY A 60 8.67 -12.83 4.57
N LEU A 61 8.89 -11.58 4.99
CA LEU A 61 8.13 -10.94 6.05
C LEU A 61 7.29 -9.81 5.45
N ILE A 62 5.97 -9.99 5.43
CA ILE A 62 5.02 -9.13 4.72
C ILE A 62 4.28 -8.26 5.72
N ILE A 63 4.25 -6.95 5.46
CA ILE A 63 3.39 -5.99 6.17
C ILE A 63 2.13 -5.77 5.35
N THR A 64 0.97 -5.76 6.00
CA THR A 64 -0.35 -5.41 5.45
C THR A 64 -1.23 -4.82 6.54
N ASN A 65 -2.51 -4.54 6.26
CA ASN A 65 -3.46 -4.13 7.28
C ASN A 65 -4.12 -5.35 7.97
N GLU A 66 -4.54 -5.15 9.23
CA GLU A 66 -5.29 -6.14 9.99
C GLU A 66 -6.62 -6.47 9.30
N HIS A 67 -7.39 -5.45 8.89
CA HIS A 67 -8.67 -5.66 8.21
C HIS A 67 -8.58 -6.43 6.88
N VAL A 68 -7.37 -6.54 6.26
CA VAL A 68 -7.13 -7.36 5.06
C VAL A 68 -7.05 -8.84 5.41
N VAL A 69 -6.48 -9.19 6.56
CA VAL A 69 -6.36 -10.59 7.00
C VAL A 69 -7.52 -11.03 7.91
N GLY A 70 -8.07 -10.12 8.72
CA GLY A 70 -9.10 -10.43 9.72
C GLY A 70 -8.67 -11.55 10.65
N ASP A 71 -9.56 -12.54 10.87
CA ASP A 71 -9.31 -13.67 11.76
C ASP A 71 -8.51 -14.81 11.11
N ALA A 72 -8.15 -14.70 9.84
CA ALA A 72 -7.41 -15.72 9.10
C ALA A 72 -6.05 -15.97 9.74
N LYS A 73 -5.68 -17.25 9.91
CA LYS A 73 -4.36 -17.64 10.40
C LYS A 73 -3.33 -17.79 9.29
N VAL A 74 -3.82 -18.03 8.06
CA VAL A 74 -2.99 -18.18 6.86
C VAL A 74 -3.59 -17.33 5.75
N ALA A 75 -2.75 -16.62 5.03
CA ALA A 75 -3.11 -15.85 3.84
C ALA A 75 -2.31 -16.34 2.62
N LEU A 76 -2.80 -16.04 1.43
CA LEU A 76 -2.06 -16.21 0.17
C LEU A 76 -1.40 -14.89 -0.19
N VAL A 77 -0.11 -14.94 -0.42
CA VAL A 77 0.73 -13.81 -0.84
C VAL A 77 1.21 -14.06 -2.27
N ASN A 78 0.91 -13.15 -3.19
CA ASN A 78 1.27 -13.29 -4.60
C ASN A 78 2.27 -12.20 -5.01
N PHE A 79 3.51 -12.62 -5.27
CA PHE A 79 4.55 -11.82 -5.92
C PHE A 79 4.35 -11.81 -7.44
N ASP A 80 4.94 -10.83 -8.14
CA ASP A 80 4.85 -10.76 -9.60
C ASP A 80 5.62 -11.90 -10.27
N GLU A 81 6.90 -11.98 -9.97
CA GLU A 81 7.81 -12.96 -10.55
C GLU A 81 8.00 -14.21 -9.66
N GLY A 82 7.59 -14.16 -8.40
CA GLY A 82 7.78 -15.24 -7.41
C GLY A 82 6.60 -16.20 -7.24
N GLY A 83 5.44 -15.89 -7.86
CA GLY A 83 4.24 -16.71 -7.73
C GLY A 83 3.51 -16.59 -6.39
N ILE A 84 2.66 -17.57 -6.09
CA ILE A 84 1.79 -17.58 -4.91
C ILE A 84 2.43 -18.43 -3.80
N HIS A 85 2.45 -17.86 -2.59
CA HIS A 85 2.93 -18.49 -1.37
C HIS A 85 1.87 -18.45 -0.27
N GLN A 86 1.86 -19.46 0.59
CA GLN A 86 1.14 -19.40 1.85
C GLN A 86 1.98 -18.62 2.85
N ALA A 87 1.33 -17.79 3.66
CA ALA A 87 1.96 -17.03 4.71
C ALA A 87 1.12 -17.12 5.99
N GLU A 88 1.78 -17.41 7.10
CA GLU A 88 1.17 -17.40 8.42
C GLU A 88 1.02 -15.94 8.90
N VAL A 89 -0.11 -15.62 9.51
CA VAL A 89 -0.33 -14.34 10.20
C VAL A 89 0.32 -14.44 11.57
N VAL A 90 1.49 -13.81 11.74
CA VAL A 90 2.28 -13.92 12.99
C VAL A 90 2.01 -12.80 13.97
N ILE A 91 1.57 -11.64 13.51
CA ILE A 91 1.20 -10.49 14.35
C ILE A 91 -0.04 -9.83 13.76
N THR A 92 -0.98 -9.46 14.61
CA THR A 92 -2.09 -8.55 14.32
C THR A 92 -2.21 -7.50 15.42
N ASP A 93 -2.44 -6.26 15.03
CA ASP A 93 -2.74 -5.17 15.96
C ASP A 93 -3.89 -4.33 15.39
N ALA A 94 -5.08 -4.55 15.94
CA ALA A 94 -6.30 -3.85 15.52
C ALA A 94 -6.30 -2.37 15.97
N SER A 95 -5.51 -1.99 16.98
CA SER A 95 -5.46 -0.61 17.47
C SER A 95 -4.81 0.34 16.45
N ILE A 96 -3.93 -0.19 15.60
CA ILE A 96 -3.27 0.54 14.51
C ILE A 96 -3.51 -0.10 13.14
N ASP A 97 -4.47 -1.05 13.03
CA ASP A 97 -4.85 -1.74 11.79
C ASP A 97 -3.65 -2.32 11.01
N ILE A 98 -2.77 -3.08 11.70
CA ILE A 98 -1.59 -3.69 11.10
C ILE A 98 -1.58 -5.20 11.31
N ALA A 99 -1.12 -5.93 10.28
CA ALA A 99 -0.77 -7.34 10.34
C ALA A 99 0.61 -7.59 9.73
N ILE A 100 1.34 -8.53 10.32
CA ILE A 100 2.61 -9.04 9.79
C ILE A 100 2.43 -10.52 9.49
N LEU A 101 2.82 -10.91 8.27
CA LEU A 101 2.74 -12.29 7.81
C LEU A 101 4.14 -12.81 7.50
N ARG A 102 4.35 -14.10 7.73
CA ARG A 102 5.57 -14.82 7.39
C ARG A 102 5.28 -15.87 6.33
N ILE A 103 6.02 -15.85 5.24
CA ILE A 103 5.91 -16.86 4.19
C ILE A 103 6.33 -18.23 4.75
N LEU A 104 5.50 -19.22 4.54
CA LEU A 104 5.77 -20.60 4.94
C LEU A 104 6.76 -21.23 3.93
N PRO A 105 7.79 -21.95 4.41
CA PRO A 105 8.72 -22.65 3.55
C PRO A 105 7.99 -23.74 2.74
N LYS A 106 8.43 -23.95 1.50
CA LYS A 106 7.98 -25.11 0.69
C LYS A 106 9.02 -26.23 0.89
N ASP A 107 8.58 -27.41 1.28
CA ASP A 107 9.43 -28.56 1.61
C ASP A 107 10.38 -29.03 0.50
N THR A 108 10.17 -28.58 -0.74
CA THR A 108 10.89 -29.08 -1.93
C THR A 108 11.68 -28.03 -2.70
N ALA A 109 11.70 -26.77 -2.25
CA ALA A 109 12.35 -25.68 -2.98
C ALA A 109 13.65 -25.22 -2.30
N PRO A 110 14.69 -24.85 -3.07
CA PRO A 110 15.84 -24.14 -2.50
C PRO A 110 15.34 -22.86 -1.82
N THR A 111 16.07 -22.36 -0.83
CA THR A 111 15.72 -21.13 -0.09
C THR A 111 15.46 -19.99 -1.08
N THR A 112 14.21 -19.63 -1.24
CA THR A 112 13.82 -18.53 -2.11
C THR A 112 14.17 -17.22 -1.43
N ILE A 113 14.91 -16.36 -2.13
CA ILE A 113 15.18 -14.97 -1.70
C ILE A 113 14.12 -14.08 -2.33
N PHE A 114 13.32 -13.42 -1.48
CA PHE A 114 12.27 -12.53 -1.92
C PHE A 114 12.76 -11.09 -2.03
N PRO A 115 12.34 -10.31 -3.05
CA PRO A 115 12.64 -8.89 -3.15
C PRO A 115 12.05 -8.14 -1.95
N THR A 116 12.77 -7.12 -1.46
CA THR A 116 12.44 -6.38 -0.25
C THR A 116 12.32 -4.88 -0.49
N LEU A 117 11.54 -4.20 0.35
CA LEU A 117 11.55 -2.75 0.53
C LEU A 117 12.17 -2.42 1.89
N PRO A 118 13.14 -1.50 1.94
CA PRO A 118 13.65 -1.00 3.21
C PRO A 118 12.56 -0.15 3.89
N ILE A 119 12.48 -0.26 5.22
CA ILE A 119 11.58 0.56 6.03
C ILE A 119 12.36 1.66 6.75
N GLU A 120 11.73 2.83 6.94
CA GLU A 120 12.28 3.91 7.74
C GLU A 120 11.64 3.91 9.13
N THR A 121 12.39 3.53 10.14
CA THR A 121 11.87 3.39 11.51
C THR A 121 11.87 4.70 12.32
N LYS A 122 12.42 5.77 11.75
CA LYS A 122 12.40 7.10 12.36
C LYS A 122 11.53 8.01 11.51
N GLN A 123 10.83 8.94 12.16
CA GLN A 123 10.09 9.96 11.43
C GLN A 123 11.04 10.82 10.58
N GLN A 124 10.93 10.70 9.26
CA GLN A 124 11.72 11.47 8.29
C GLN A 124 10.83 12.03 7.17
N TRP A 125 9.63 12.44 7.50
CA TRP A 125 8.70 13.03 6.53
C TRP A 125 8.26 14.43 6.98
N GLU A 126 7.89 15.26 6.00
CA GLU A 126 7.37 16.61 6.19
C GLU A 126 6.19 16.88 5.24
N THR A 127 5.38 17.87 5.59
CA THR A 127 4.26 18.30 4.74
C THR A 127 4.77 18.79 3.38
N GLY A 128 4.13 18.33 2.30
CA GLY A 128 4.53 18.62 0.93
C GLY A 128 5.56 17.65 0.35
N MET A 129 6.18 16.78 1.17
CA MET A 129 7.15 15.79 0.70
C MET A 129 6.53 14.89 -0.38
N PRO A 130 7.19 14.75 -1.55
CA PRO A 130 6.72 13.88 -2.61
C PRO A 130 6.94 12.40 -2.26
N ILE A 131 5.94 11.58 -2.58
CA ILE A 131 5.90 10.15 -2.26
C ILE A 131 5.44 9.33 -3.46
N TYR A 132 5.72 8.03 -3.39
CA TYR A 132 5.09 7.01 -4.23
C TYR A 132 4.16 6.14 -3.38
N VAL A 133 3.06 5.69 -3.99
CA VAL A 133 2.17 4.65 -3.44
C VAL A 133 2.08 3.54 -4.46
N ILE A 134 2.43 2.31 -4.07
CA ILE A 134 2.35 1.15 -4.94
C ILE A 134 1.38 0.15 -4.35
N GLY A 135 0.33 -0.21 -5.09
CA GLY A 135 -0.70 -1.09 -4.57
C GLY A 135 -1.48 -1.84 -5.63
N ASN A 136 -2.50 -2.56 -5.19
CA ASN A 136 -3.30 -3.44 -6.03
C ASN A 136 -4.76 -2.93 -6.14
N PRO A 137 -4.98 -1.72 -6.70
CA PRO A 137 -6.30 -1.13 -6.77
C PRO A 137 -7.24 -1.93 -7.67
N LEU A 138 -8.47 -2.17 -7.21
CA LEU A 138 -9.53 -2.82 -7.98
C LEU A 138 -9.09 -4.19 -8.55
N PHE A 139 -8.98 -4.28 -9.88
CA PHE A 139 -8.55 -5.47 -10.61
C PHE A 139 -7.10 -5.41 -11.09
N PHE A 140 -6.44 -4.27 -10.90
CA PHE A 140 -5.05 -4.07 -11.33
C PHE A 140 -4.08 -4.46 -10.21
N ASN A 141 -2.90 -4.92 -10.60
CA ASN A 141 -1.84 -5.25 -9.66
C ASN A 141 -0.69 -4.25 -9.80
N ARG A 142 -0.11 -3.87 -8.67
CA ARG A 142 1.13 -3.07 -8.56
C ARG A 142 1.11 -1.78 -9.37
N ILE A 143 -0.02 -1.05 -9.25
CA ILE A 143 -0.13 0.29 -9.81
C ILE A 143 0.65 1.25 -8.93
N ALA A 144 1.58 1.98 -9.54
CA ALA A 144 2.31 3.05 -8.89
C ALA A 144 1.62 4.40 -9.12
N ASN A 145 1.48 5.17 -8.04
CA ASN A 145 0.97 6.52 -8.04
C ASN A 145 1.96 7.45 -7.36
N GLU A 146 1.96 8.71 -7.75
CA GLU A 146 2.63 9.79 -7.02
C GLU A 146 1.62 10.55 -6.17
N GLY A 147 2.13 11.13 -5.11
CA GLY A 147 1.38 12.02 -4.23
C GLY A 147 2.28 12.86 -3.34
N THR A 148 1.67 13.51 -2.37
CA THR A 148 2.38 14.32 -1.37
C THR A 148 1.81 14.08 0.02
N ILE A 149 2.65 14.22 1.04
CA ILE A 149 2.25 14.22 2.44
C ILE A 149 1.51 15.52 2.74
N ARG A 150 0.41 15.42 3.51
CA ARG A 150 -0.40 16.57 3.96
C ARG A 150 -0.23 16.88 5.45
N GLY A 151 0.28 15.94 6.23
CA GLY A 151 0.47 16.04 7.67
C GLY A 151 -0.35 15.03 8.45
N LEU A 152 -0.35 15.16 9.77
CA LEU A 152 -1.08 14.28 10.68
C LEU A 152 -2.49 14.80 10.94
N ILE A 153 -3.41 13.86 11.19
CA ILE A 153 -4.73 14.15 11.74
C ILE A 153 -5.05 13.15 12.87
N GLU A 154 -5.80 13.60 13.85
CA GLU A 154 -6.42 12.72 14.84
C GLU A 154 -7.69 12.09 14.25
N ILE A 155 -7.95 10.83 14.59
CA ILE A 155 -9.15 10.09 14.20
C ILE A 155 -9.78 9.54 15.46
N ASP A 156 -11.08 9.69 15.59
CA ASP A 156 -11.86 9.16 16.71
C ASP A 156 -11.63 7.64 16.84
N GLY A 157 -11.29 7.21 18.06
CA GLY A 157 -11.03 5.80 18.37
C GLY A 157 -9.58 5.33 18.10
N TRP A 158 -8.70 6.23 17.64
CA TRP A 158 -7.27 5.95 17.48
C TRP A 158 -6.45 6.68 18.54
N GLU A 159 -5.49 5.99 19.17
CA GLU A 159 -4.60 6.60 20.18
C GLU A 159 -3.52 7.50 19.56
N GLN A 160 -3.12 7.17 18.34
CA GLN A 160 -2.05 7.88 17.62
C GLN A 160 -2.62 8.60 16.40
N PRO A 161 -2.13 9.81 16.09
CA PRO A 161 -2.52 10.52 14.88
C PRO A 161 -2.04 9.75 13.64
N VAL A 162 -2.81 9.82 12.56
CA VAL A 162 -2.49 9.15 11.29
C VAL A 162 -2.02 10.14 10.24
N LEU A 163 -1.20 9.66 9.32
CA LEU A 163 -0.70 10.45 8.21
C LEU A 163 -1.77 10.61 7.13
N THR A 164 -1.94 11.84 6.64
CA THR A 164 -2.77 12.13 5.47
C THR A 164 -1.91 12.36 4.24
N ILE A 165 -2.34 11.79 3.11
CA ILE A 165 -1.66 11.94 1.82
C ILE A 165 -2.64 12.40 0.74
N GLN A 166 -2.14 13.20 -0.18
CA GLN A 166 -2.85 13.55 -1.41
C GLN A 166 -2.30 12.69 -2.54
N ALA A 167 -2.95 11.55 -2.79
CA ALA A 167 -2.63 10.60 -3.84
C ALA A 167 -3.92 9.91 -4.30
N PRO A 168 -3.96 9.37 -5.55
CA PRO A 168 -5.07 8.51 -5.97
C PRO A 168 -5.09 7.19 -5.19
N ILE A 169 -6.02 7.06 -4.24
CA ILE A 169 -6.22 5.85 -3.43
C ILE A 169 -7.59 5.25 -3.74
N TYR A 170 -7.61 3.95 -4.03
CA TYR A 170 -8.78 3.17 -4.40
C TYR A 170 -8.90 1.91 -3.55
N LYS A 171 -10.06 1.23 -3.61
CA LYS A 171 -10.26 -0.09 -2.97
C LYS A 171 -9.17 -1.06 -3.45
N GLY A 172 -8.54 -1.77 -2.52
CA GLY A 172 -7.41 -2.67 -2.77
C GLY A 172 -6.04 -2.06 -2.46
N ASN A 173 -5.96 -0.74 -2.20
CA ASN A 173 -4.73 -0.10 -1.74
C ASN A 173 -4.49 -0.25 -0.22
N SER A 174 -5.43 -0.83 0.54
CA SER A 174 -5.17 -1.20 1.94
C SER A 174 -3.93 -2.07 2.03
N GLY A 175 -2.97 -1.72 2.90
CA GLY A 175 -1.66 -2.37 3.04
C GLY A 175 -0.60 -1.90 2.04
N SER A 176 -0.89 -0.92 1.18
CA SER A 176 0.10 -0.36 0.24
C SER A 176 1.20 0.41 0.96
N PRO A 177 2.48 0.19 0.61
CA PRO A 177 3.57 1.03 1.10
C PRO A 177 3.48 2.44 0.54
N ILE A 178 3.76 3.43 1.38
CA ILE A 178 4.12 4.80 0.99
C ILE A 178 5.62 4.88 1.02
N ILE A 179 6.22 5.18 -0.13
CA ILE A 179 7.66 5.15 -0.36
C ILE A 179 8.15 6.57 -0.63
N ASP A 180 9.20 6.97 0.04
CA ASP A 180 9.87 8.24 -0.18
C ASP A 180 10.75 8.22 -1.45
N ARG A 181 11.36 9.35 -1.79
CA ARG A 181 12.25 9.46 -2.97
C ARG A 181 13.58 8.70 -2.80
N SER A 182 13.93 8.29 -1.58
CA SER A 182 15.11 7.44 -1.31
C SER A 182 14.81 5.94 -1.44
N GLY A 183 13.54 5.56 -1.64
CA GLY A 183 13.09 4.17 -1.77
C GLY A 183 12.72 3.49 -0.47
N LYS A 184 12.63 4.23 0.63
CA LYS A 184 12.25 3.70 1.94
C LYS A 184 10.74 3.82 2.17
N VAL A 185 10.14 2.81 2.77
CA VAL A 185 8.76 2.85 3.23
C VAL A 185 8.67 3.70 4.49
N ILE A 186 7.81 4.71 4.47
CA ILE A 186 7.58 5.66 5.57
C ILE A 186 6.20 5.53 6.21
N ALA A 187 5.24 4.89 5.54
CA ALA A 187 3.89 4.65 6.06
C ALA A 187 3.17 3.53 5.28
N VAL A 188 2.04 3.08 5.82
CA VAL A 188 1.17 2.04 5.24
C VAL A 188 -0.24 2.59 5.04
N VAL A 189 -0.74 2.58 3.81
CA VAL A 189 -2.12 3.02 3.49
C VAL A 189 -3.14 2.07 4.13
N PHE A 190 -4.19 2.60 4.78
CA PHE A 190 -5.27 1.77 5.31
C PHE A 190 -6.67 2.22 4.89
N ALA A 191 -6.90 3.51 4.67
CA ALA A 191 -8.22 4.05 4.37
C ALA A 191 -8.19 5.32 3.51
N THR A 192 -9.35 5.87 3.24
CA THR A 192 -9.53 7.22 2.68
C THR A 192 -10.61 7.97 3.44
N THR A 193 -10.47 9.29 3.54
CA THR A 193 -11.49 10.17 4.09
C THR A 193 -11.64 11.43 3.25
N LYS A 194 -12.59 12.28 3.62
CA LYS A 194 -12.76 13.61 3.04
C LYS A 194 -12.51 14.65 4.13
N ILE A 195 -11.53 15.50 3.92
CA ILE A 195 -11.24 16.64 4.80
C ILE A 195 -11.87 17.92 4.23
N GLN A 196 -12.34 18.80 5.12
CA GLN A 196 -12.89 20.09 4.73
C GLN A 196 -11.74 21.04 4.36
N GLN A 197 -11.87 21.73 3.22
CA GLN A 197 -10.99 22.81 2.78
C GLN A 197 -11.83 24.06 2.45
N GLN A 198 -11.17 25.20 2.22
CA GLN A 198 -11.84 26.45 1.87
C GLN A 198 -12.70 26.31 0.59
N ASP A 199 -12.22 25.55 -0.39
CA ASP A 199 -12.86 25.34 -1.70
C ASP A 199 -13.73 24.06 -1.75
N GLY A 200 -14.05 23.44 -0.61
CA GLY A 200 -14.88 22.24 -0.54
C GLY A 200 -14.23 21.04 0.16
N LYS A 201 -14.63 19.83 -0.21
CA LYS A 201 -14.13 18.59 0.39
C LYS A 201 -13.03 17.97 -0.49
N LEU A 202 -11.84 17.77 0.09
CA LEU A 202 -10.76 17.04 -0.54
C LEU A 202 -10.75 15.59 -0.06
N LYS A 203 -10.71 14.62 -0.99
CA LYS A 203 -10.46 13.21 -0.67
C LYS A 203 -8.96 13.02 -0.44
N VAL A 204 -8.60 12.46 0.71
CA VAL A 204 -7.22 12.13 1.08
C VAL A 204 -7.10 10.65 1.44
N GLY A 205 -5.91 10.09 1.23
CA GLY A 205 -5.55 8.80 1.79
C GLY A 205 -5.15 8.94 3.26
N LEU A 206 -5.43 7.90 4.04
CA LEU A 206 -5.00 7.75 5.42
C LEU A 206 -3.95 6.66 5.51
N ALA A 207 -2.89 6.90 6.26
CA ALA A 207 -1.80 5.95 6.38
C ALA A 207 -1.24 5.92 7.82
N ILE A 208 -0.78 4.74 8.21
CA ILE A 208 -0.12 4.47 9.48
C ILE A 208 1.36 4.80 9.32
N PRO A 209 1.94 5.74 10.08
CA PRO A 209 3.38 5.98 10.08
C PRO A 209 4.15 4.71 10.41
N ILE A 210 5.23 4.44 9.67
CA ILE A 210 5.98 3.17 9.80
C ILE A 210 6.66 3.04 11.16
N GLU A 211 6.99 4.14 11.81
CA GLU A 211 7.59 4.15 13.14
C GLU A 211 6.71 3.51 14.22
N TYR A 212 5.37 3.49 14.04
CA TYR A 212 4.45 2.82 14.97
C TYR A 212 4.61 1.30 14.93
N LEU A 213 5.17 0.76 13.84
CA LEU A 213 5.36 -0.67 13.63
C LEU A 213 6.70 -1.19 14.13
N SER A 214 7.60 -0.34 14.61
CA SER A 214 8.99 -0.70 14.92
C SER A 214 9.07 -1.91 15.85
N LYS A 215 8.32 -1.90 16.97
CA LYS A 215 8.29 -3.01 17.94
C LYS A 215 7.72 -4.31 17.35
N HIS A 216 6.69 -4.21 16.51
CA HIS A 216 6.06 -5.36 15.85
C HIS A 216 7.04 -6.02 14.87
N VAL A 217 7.74 -5.19 14.08
CA VAL A 217 8.74 -5.66 13.12
C VAL A 217 9.91 -6.33 13.83
N GLU A 218 10.47 -5.70 14.88
CA GLU A 218 11.54 -6.28 15.70
C GLU A 218 11.11 -7.62 16.31
N GLY A 219 9.91 -7.68 16.89
CA GLY A 219 9.34 -8.92 17.42
C GLY A 219 9.20 -10.03 16.38
N ALA A 220 8.70 -9.68 15.19
CA ALA A 220 8.56 -10.63 14.10
C ALA A 220 9.91 -11.10 13.53
N MET A 221 10.94 -10.27 13.51
CA MET A 221 12.29 -10.66 13.04
C MET A 221 13.01 -11.59 14.04
N THR A 222 12.77 -11.44 15.36
CA THR A 222 13.48 -12.21 16.40
C THR A 222 12.88 -13.58 16.67
N THR A 223 11.60 -13.78 16.38
CA THR A 223 10.87 -15.01 16.75
C THR A 223 11.29 -16.25 15.94
N HIS A 224 12.01 -16.11 14.81
CA HIS A 224 12.66 -17.23 14.08
C HIS A 224 13.80 -16.64 13.23
N PRO A 225 15.07 -16.86 13.59
CA PRO A 225 16.25 -16.46 12.81
C PRO A 225 16.35 -17.18 11.48
#